data_ee83a0175417396331f3980e499bb4c6
#
_entry.id   ee83a0175417396331f3980e499bb4c6
#
_cell.length_a   1.000
_cell.length_b   1.000
_cell.length_c   1.000
_cell.angle_alpha   90.00
_cell.angle_beta   90.00
_cell.angle_gamma   90.00
#
_symmetry.space_group_name_H-M   'P 1'
#
loop_
_entity.id
_entity.type
_entity.pdbx_description
1 polymer ?
#
loop_
_entity_poly.entity_id
_entity_poly.type
_entity_poly.pdbx_seq_one_letter_code
_entity_poly.pdbx_strand_id
1 'polypeptide(L)'
;MHKQGVKLTSLLALALLVASCQGDRGGIIPATPSGQVEVLGAIPHAGTAWTEGLIVSEGSLWESVGGIPGSEVRGLDRETGAILWSVPNGGAFFAEGMVRAFGRTYVLSYTEGQSYLFDRDAADPFEPFASYEGEGWGLTAVGPHLINSNGSSSLFYRDPDTFEIVKTVPVAYDGEPVPDLNELEFDGKYVWVHQWRTPSVYRIAESDPSDVVRYELPPQVCPEGYPNGIAWDGELDLFFVTGQKCESIWKVRFH
;
A
#
# COMPACT_ATOMS: atom_id res chain seq x y z
N MET A 1 -69.52 -69.49 23.17
CA MET A 1 -70.25 -68.79 22.13
C MET A 1 -69.39 -67.65 21.59
N HIS A 2 -69.33 -67.56 20.27
CA HIS A 2 -68.73 -66.59 19.37
C HIS A 2 -67.20 -66.64 19.15
N LYS A 3 -66.91 -67.19 17.98
CA LYS A 3 -65.70 -67.18 17.21
C LYS A 3 -65.45 -65.79 16.65
N GLN A 4 -64.29 -65.32 16.69
CA GLN A 4 -63.83 -64.24 15.83
C GLN A 4 -62.52 -64.57 15.13
N GLY A 5 -62.55 -64.49 13.82
CA GLY A 5 -61.45 -64.85 12.97
C GLY A 5 -60.41 -63.76 12.81
N VAL A 6 -59.16 -64.21 12.70
CA VAL A 6 -58.00 -63.43 12.46
C VAL A 6 -57.86 -63.20 10.96
N LYS A 7 -57.87 -61.94 10.53
CA LYS A 7 -57.50 -61.53 9.17
C LYS A 7 -56.02 -61.20 9.11
N LEU A 8 -55.32 -61.95 8.29
CA LEU A 8 -53.93 -61.69 7.89
C LEU A 8 -53.92 -60.52 6.89
N THR A 9 -53.28 -59.42 7.22
CA THR A 9 -53.01 -58.33 6.29
C THR A 9 -51.53 -58.35 5.93
N SER A 10 -51.26 -58.57 4.64
CA SER A 10 -49.92 -58.52 4.04
C SER A 10 -49.41 -57.08 4.00
N LEU A 11 -48.27 -56.83 4.63
CA LEU A 11 -47.50 -55.60 4.46
C LEU A 11 -46.59 -55.75 3.22
N LEU A 12 -46.86 -54.98 2.18
CA LEU A 12 -45.93 -54.75 1.09
C LEU A 12 -44.90 -53.71 1.56
N ALA A 13 -43.63 -54.12 1.70
CA ALA A 13 -42.52 -53.19 1.93
C ALA A 13 -42.12 -52.54 0.61
N LEU A 14 -42.37 -51.24 0.50
CA LEU A 14 -41.92 -50.42 -0.62
C LEU A 14 -40.49 -49.91 -0.28
N ALA A 15 -39.49 -50.48 -0.94
CA ALA A 15 -38.11 -50.03 -0.85
C ALA A 15 -37.94 -48.76 -1.68
N LEU A 16 -37.84 -47.59 -1.05
CA LEU A 16 -37.38 -46.37 -1.68
C LEU A 16 -35.86 -46.42 -1.88
N LEU A 17 -35.42 -46.56 -3.12
CA LEU A 17 -34.04 -46.27 -3.52
C LEU A 17 -33.85 -44.75 -3.51
N VAL A 18 -33.16 -44.22 -2.49
CA VAL A 18 -32.64 -42.86 -2.51
C VAL A 18 -31.33 -42.92 -3.28
N ALA A 19 -31.36 -42.51 -4.55
CA ALA A 19 -30.14 -42.23 -5.31
C ALA A 19 -29.51 -40.93 -4.78
N SER A 20 -28.46 -41.01 -3.96
CA SER A 20 -27.64 -39.87 -3.59
C SER A 20 -26.77 -39.49 -4.79
N CYS A 21 -27.18 -38.50 -5.56
CA CYS A 21 -26.30 -37.81 -6.47
C CYS A 21 -25.33 -36.96 -5.63
N GLN A 22 -24.21 -37.52 -5.20
CA GLN A 22 -23.05 -36.77 -4.83
C GLN A 22 -22.40 -36.21 -6.10
N GLY A 23 -22.87 -35.06 -6.52
CA GLY A 23 -22.17 -34.24 -7.49
C GLY A 23 -21.02 -33.53 -6.73
N ASP A 24 -19.83 -34.12 -6.78
CA ASP A 24 -18.60 -33.46 -6.40
C ASP A 24 -18.34 -32.32 -7.40
N ARG A 25 -18.91 -31.15 -7.12
CA ARG A 25 -18.53 -29.90 -7.79
C ARG A 25 -17.29 -29.40 -7.05
N GLY A 26 -16.16 -30.02 -7.35
CA GLY A 26 -14.86 -29.42 -7.13
C GLY A 26 -14.79 -28.16 -7.99
N GLY A 27 -15.37 -27.07 -7.50
CA GLY A 27 -15.17 -25.75 -8.07
C GLY A 27 -13.67 -25.47 -7.96
N ILE A 28 -13.00 -25.32 -9.10
CA ILE A 28 -11.65 -24.77 -9.15
C ILE A 28 -11.84 -23.35 -8.62
N ILE A 29 -11.44 -23.11 -7.37
CA ILE A 29 -11.28 -21.74 -6.85
C ILE A 29 -10.15 -21.15 -7.68
N PRO A 30 -10.38 -20.11 -8.49
CA PRO A 30 -9.29 -19.49 -9.24
C PRO A 30 -8.23 -19.08 -8.24
N ALA A 31 -6.96 -19.38 -8.53
CA ALA A 31 -5.87 -18.92 -7.69
C ALA A 31 -5.89 -17.39 -7.63
N THR A 32 -5.80 -16.85 -6.43
CA THR A 32 -5.74 -15.41 -6.22
C THR A 32 -4.52 -14.83 -6.95
N PRO A 33 -4.64 -13.73 -7.70
CA PRO A 33 -3.55 -13.17 -8.47
C PRO A 33 -2.35 -12.82 -7.57
N SER A 34 -1.21 -13.43 -7.81
CA SER A 34 0.07 -13.08 -7.17
C SER A 34 1.11 -12.82 -8.24
N GLY A 35 1.89 -11.75 -8.06
CA GLY A 35 2.94 -11.35 -8.97
C GLY A 35 4.32 -11.80 -8.52
N GLN A 36 5.31 -11.62 -9.39
CA GLN A 36 6.72 -11.91 -9.13
C GLN A 36 7.51 -10.63 -8.99
N VAL A 37 8.54 -10.64 -8.14
CA VAL A 37 9.46 -9.52 -7.92
C VAL A 37 10.85 -9.92 -8.43
N GLU A 38 11.34 -9.16 -9.41
CA GLU A 38 12.72 -9.26 -9.90
C GLU A 38 13.57 -8.22 -9.16
N VAL A 39 14.65 -8.65 -8.51
CA VAL A 39 15.63 -7.77 -7.88
C VAL A 39 16.75 -7.46 -8.87
N LEU A 40 16.90 -6.19 -9.24
CA LEU A 40 17.89 -5.71 -10.21
C LEU A 40 19.20 -5.26 -9.56
N GLY A 41 19.15 -4.88 -8.27
CA GLY A 41 20.30 -4.40 -7.52
C GLY A 41 19.89 -3.61 -6.29
N ALA A 42 20.88 -3.06 -5.61
CA ALA A 42 20.67 -2.19 -4.45
C ALA A 42 21.73 -1.11 -4.40
N ILE A 43 21.39 0.02 -3.79
CA ILE A 43 22.30 1.11 -3.43
C ILE A 43 22.27 1.31 -1.91
N PRO A 44 23.36 1.83 -1.31
CA PRO A 44 23.39 2.11 0.12
C PRO A 44 22.26 3.06 0.55
N HIS A 45 21.75 2.87 1.75
CA HIS A 45 20.80 3.74 2.40
C HIS A 45 21.23 3.97 3.84
N ALA A 46 20.91 5.13 4.42
CA ALA A 46 21.21 5.38 5.82
C ALA A 46 20.34 4.47 6.71
N GLY A 47 20.90 3.37 7.21
CA GLY A 47 20.20 2.29 7.91
C GLY A 47 19.48 2.66 9.21
N THR A 48 19.63 3.91 9.66
CA THR A 48 18.86 4.50 10.78
C THR A 48 17.63 5.28 10.31
N ALA A 49 17.45 5.46 9.00
CA ALA A 49 16.33 6.20 8.47
C ALA A 49 15.00 5.47 8.71
N TRP A 50 14.00 6.25 9.05
CA TRP A 50 12.61 5.81 9.10
C TRP A 50 11.92 6.38 7.89
N THR A 51 12.07 5.70 6.74
CA THR A 51 11.42 6.11 5.49
C THR A 51 9.92 5.97 5.63
N GLU A 52 9.22 7.07 5.39
CA GLU A 52 7.76 7.12 5.44
C GLU A 52 7.16 7.53 4.10
N GLY A 53 7.94 8.12 3.20
CA GLY A 53 7.57 8.40 1.82
C GLY A 53 8.81 8.46 0.93
N LEU A 54 8.68 7.96 -0.30
CA LEU A 54 9.76 7.93 -1.28
C LEU A 54 9.19 8.28 -2.65
N ILE A 55 9.81 9.22 -3.37
CA ILE A 55 9.42 9.58 -4.73
C ILE A 55 10.65 9.77 -5.61
N VAL A 56 10.49 9.59 -6.93
CA VAL A 56 11.47 10.07 -7.92
C VAL A 56 11.13 11.50 -8.29
N SER A 57 12.05 12.42 -8.08
CA SER A 57 11.87 13.83 -8.41
C SER A 57 13.19 14.48 -8.83
N GLU A 58 13.16 15.28 -9.88
CA GLU A 58 14.33 16.05 -10.38
C GLU A 58 15.57 15.19 -10.62
N GLY A 59 15.38 13.94 -11.11
CA GLY A 59 16.47 13.00 -11.40
C GLY A 59 17.14 12.40 -10.14
N SER A 60 16.54 12.56 -8.97
CA SER A 60 16.99 12.03 -7.69
C SER A 60 15.85 11.34 -6.95
N LEU A 61 16.14 10.64 -5.87
CA LEU A 61 15.12 10.16 -4.93
C LEU A 61 14.91 11.24 -3.86
N TRP A 62 13.65 11.58 -3.61
CA TRP A 62 13.28 12.40 -2.46
C TRP A 62 12.61 11.51 -1.45
N GLU A 63 12.97 11.69 -0.20
CA GLU A 63 12.53 10.86 0.90
C GLU A 63 12.04 11.72 2.06
N SER A 64 10.86 11.43 2.58
CA SER A 64 10.42 11.89 3.89
C SER A 64 10.85 10.86 4.94
N VAL A 65 11.52 11.34 5.98
CA VAL A 65 12.03 10.53 7.08
C VAL A 65 11.26 10.89 8.33
N GLY A 66 10.62 9.89 8.95
CA GLY A 66 9.92 10.03 10.21
C GLY A 66 10.87 10.12 11.41
N GLY A 67 10.31 10.51 12.55
CA GLY A 67 11.03 10.60 13.82
C GLY A 67 10.94 11.98 14.47
N ILE A 68 10.85 12.04 15.78
CA ILE A 68 10.92 13.29 16.55
C ILE A 68 12.08 13.18 17.54
N PRO A 69 13.09 14.05 17.47
CA PRO A 69 13.21 15.28 16.66
C PRO A 69 13.83 15.11 15.27
N GLY A 70 13.90 13.90 14.73
CA GLY A 70 14.69 13.59 13.53
C GLY A 70 13.93 13.62 12.19
N SER A 71 12.71 14.16 12.12
CA SER A 71 11.96 14.24 10.86
C SER A 71 12.56 15.26 9.90
N GLU A 72 12.71 14.84 8.64
CA GLU A 72 13.27 15.64 7.56
C GLU A 72 12.68 15.23 6.19
N VAL A 73 12.84 16.09 5.20
CA VAL A 73 12.78 15.71 3.79
C VAL A 73 14.18 15.84 3.21
N ARG A 74 14.63 14.83 2.47
CA ARG A 74 15.97 14.81 1.89
C ARG A 74 15.99 14.31 0.46
N GLY A 75 16.99 14.74 -0.30
CA GLY A 75 17.27 14.24 -1.63
C GLY A 75 18.45 13.29 -1.61
N LEU A 76 18.32 12.17 -2.31
CA LEU A 76 19.35 11.15 -2.43
C LEU A 76 19.72 10.96 -3.90
N ASP A 77 20.98 10.75 -4.16
CA ASP A 77 21.45 10.33 -5.47
C ASP A 77 20.93 8.92 -5.79
N ARG A 78 20.19 8.77 -6.89
CA ARG A 78 19.50 7.51 -7.26
C ARG A 78 20.45 6.39 -7.70
N GLU A 79 21.76 6.69 -7.91
CA GLU A 79 22.74 5.70 -8.29
C GLU A 79 23.62 5.26 -7.11
N THR A 80 23.89 6.15 -6.17
CA THR A 80 24.83 5.91 -5.07
C THR A 80 24.17 5.91 -3.70
N GLY A 81 22.93 6.42 -3.55
CA GLY A 81 22.27 6.61 -2.26
C GLY A 81 22.84 7.75 -1.42
N ALA A 82 23.79 8.52 -1.96
CA ALA A 82 24.40 9.64 -1.24
C ALA A 82 23.37 10.77 -0.98
N ILE A 83 23.38 11.35 0.22
CA ILE A 83 22.53 12.49 0.54
C ILE A 83 23.04 13.71 -0.22
N LEU A 84 22.20 14.26 -1.10
CA LEU A 84 22.47 15.47 -1.87
C LEU A 84 22.11 16.74 -1.10
N TRP A 85 21.02 16.67 -0.35
CA TRP A 85 20.53 17.73 0.52
C TRP A 85 19.59 17.15 1.58
N SER A 86 19.39 17.88 2.66
CA SER A 86 18.49 17.54 3.76
C SER A 86 17.88 18.80 4.34
N VAL A 87 16.58 18.78 4.63
CA VAL A 87 15.82 19.87 5.25
C VAL A 87 15.07 19.30 6.45
N PRO A 88 15.60 19.49 7.67
CA PRO A 88 14.90 19.06 8.88
C PRO A 88 13.68 19.95 9.15
N ASN A 89 12.63 19.36 9.70
CA ASN A 89 11.43 20.12 10.12
C ASN A 89 11.51 20.68 11.55
N GLY A 90 12.70 20.57 12.18
CA GLY A 90 12.92 21.08 13.55
C GLY A 90 12.15 20.34 14.64
N GLY A 91 11.61 19.16 14.36
CA GLY A 91 10.78 18.39 15.29
C GLY A 91 9.33 18.91 15.40
N ALA A 92 8.88 19.67 14.44
CA ALA A 92 7.54 20.26 14.43
C ALA A 92 6.43 19.20 14.29
N PHE A 93 6.71 18.13 13.54
CA PHE A 93 5.78 17.01 13.30
C PHE A 93 6.55 15.75 12.91
N PHE A 94 5.91 14.60 13.01
CA PHE A 94 6.43 13.35 12.46
C PHE A 94 6.06 13.31 10.95
N ALA A 95 7.07 13.38 10.07
CA ALA A 95 6.84 13.36 8.62
C ALA A 95 6.48 11.97 8.14
N GLU A 96 5.48 11.90 7.28
CA GLU A 96 4.91 10.69 6.68
C GLU A 96 4.95 10.77 5.14
N GLY A 97 4.00 10.16 4.45
CA GLY A 97 3.92 10.08 3.01
C GLY A 97 4.09 11.43 2.31
N MET A 98 4.73 11.39 1.16
CA MET A 98 5.06 12.56 0.37
C MET A 98 4.75 12.34 -1.11
N VAL A 99 4.27 13.39 -1.80
CA VAL A 99 4.09 13.37 -3.25
C VAL A 99 4.39 14.74 -3.86
N ARG A 100 4.95 14.74 -5.07
CA ARG A 100 5.08 15.95 -5.89
C ARG A 100 4.09 15.90 -7.04
N ALA A 101 3.06 16.73 -6.95
CA ALA A 101 1.97 16.80 -7.92
C ALA A 101 1.39 18.22 -8.00
N PHE A 102 0.70 18.56 -9.09
CA PHE A 102 0.01 19.84 -9.27
C PHE A 102 0.89 21.08 -9.04
N GLY A 103 2.20 20.94 -9.32
CA GLY A 103 3.19 22.01 -9.13
C GLY A 103 3.60 22.25 -7.68
N ARG A 104 3.23 21.36 -6.75
CA ARG A 104 3.50 21.42 -5.31
C ARG A 104 4.11 20.12 -4.81
N THR A 105 4.78 20.15 -3.67
CA THR A 105 5.18 18.96 -2.92
C THR A 105 4.38 18.94 -1.63
N TYR A 106 3.63 17.85 -1.41
CA TYR A 106 2.81 17.63 -0.22
C TYR A 106 3.53 16.64 0.70
N VAL A 107 3.48 16.91 2.00
CA VAL A 107 3.99 16.00 3.05
C VAL A 107 2.92 15.85 4.11
N LEU A 108 2.64 14.63 4.53
CA LEU A 108 1.72 14.34 5.63
C LEU A 108 2.43 14.37 6.96
N SER A 109 1.70 14.65 8.03
CA SER A 109 2.10 14.32 9.39
C SER A 109 1.44 13.02 9.86
N TYR A 110 2.05 12.31 10.83
CA TYR A 110 1.51 11.07 11.37
C TYR A 110 0.20 11.31 12.15
N THR A 111 0.29 11.86 13.35
CA THR A 111 -0.83 12.02 14.30
C THR A 111 -1.28 13.45 14.48
N GLU A 112 -0.54 14.41 13.94
CA GLU A 112 -0.82 15.84 14.07
C GLU A 112 -2.04 16.28 13.24
N GLY A 113 -2.50 15.43 12.28
CA GLY A 113 -3.66 15.71 11.45
C GLY A 113 -3.48 16.92 10.55
N GLN A 114 -2.25 17.18 10.10
CA GLN A 114 -1.86 18.33 9.30
C GLN A 114 -1.05 17.91 8.09
N SER A 115 -1.41 18.39 6.90
CA SER A 115 -0.56 18.32 5.70
C SER A 115 0.23 19.62 5.52
N TYR A 116 1.37 19.51 4.87
CA TYR A 116 2.28 20.62 4.62
C TYR A 116 2.61 20.72 3.13
N LEU A 117 2.81 21.92 2.64
CA LEU A 117 3.50 22.17 1.39
C LEU A 117 4.99 22.31 1.68
N PHE A 118 5.80 21.51 0.97
CA PHE A 118 7.24 21.52 1.12
C PHE A 118 7.91 22.23 -0.04
N ASP A 119 8.74 23.21 0.28
CA ASP A 119 9.64 23.88 -0.66
C ASP A 119 11.00 24.07 0.01
N ARG A 120 12.01 23.31 -0.44
CA ARG A 120 13.36 23.31 0.15
C ARG A 120 14.06 24.66 0.08
N ASP A 121 13.66 25.53 -0.85
CA ASP A 121 14.30 26.82 -1.11
C ASP A 121 13.56 27.98 -0.41
N ALA A 122 12.42 27.71 0.23
CA ALA A 122 11.65 28.71 0.97
C ALA A 122 12.31 29.06 2.32
N ALA A 123 12.00 30.24 2.83
CA ALA A 123 12.45 30.67 4.17
C ALA A 123 11.81 29.83 5.30
N ASP A 124 10.59 29.36 5.09
CA ASP A 124 9.88 28.35 5.88
C ASP A 124 9.57 27.17 4.95
N PRO A 125 10.39 26.10 5.01
CA PRO A 125 10.26 24.99 4.07
C PRO A 125 9.00 24.15 4.21
N PHE A 126 8.27 24.22 5.32
CA PHE A 126 7.08 23.42 5.63
C PHE A 126 5.88 24.32 5.94
N GLU A 127 5.24 24.84 4.92
CA GLU A 127 4.04 25.67 5.07
C GLU A 127 2.83 24.78 5.42
N PRO A 128 2.12 25.01 6.55
CA PRO A 128 0.89 24.30 6.86
C PRO A 128 -0.13 24.51 5.74
N PHE A 129 -0.70 23.40 5.23
CA PHE A 129 -1.61 23.45 4.09
C PHE A 129 -3.06 23.20 4.52
N ALA A 130 -3.37 21.97 4.96
CA ALA A 130 -4.72 21.59 5.34
C ALA A 130 -4.71 20.61 6.50
N SER A 131 -5.67 20.76 7.41
CA SER A 131 -5.89 19.81 8.50
C SER A 131 -6.77 18.65 8.02
N TYR A 132 -6.60 17.46 8.62
CA TYR A 132 -7.41 16.29 8.38
C TYR A 132 -7.61 15.47 9.66
N GLU A 133 -8.64 14.64 9.68
CA GLU A 133 -8.92 13.75 10.82
C GLU A 133 -8.15 12.43 10.69
N GLY A 134 -7.67 11.91 11.81
CA GLY A 134 -6.98 10.64 11.92
C GLY A 134 -5.49 10.75 11.61
N GLU A 135 -4.90 9.64 11.27
CA GLU A 135 -3.47 9.52 10.94
C GLU A 135 -3.24 9.73 9.45
N GLY A 136 -2.10 10.31 9.09
CA GLY A 136 -1.60 10.37 7.71
C GLY A 136 -0.46 9.36 7.56
N TRP A 137 -0.55 8.48 6.55
CA TRP A 137 0.47 7.48 6.25
C TRP A 137 1.04 7.72 4.85
N GLY A 138 0.76 6.89 3.86
CA GLY A 138 1.25 7.07 2.50
C GLY A 138 0.51 8.16 1.72
N LEU A 139 1.15 8.69 0.68
CA LEU A 139 0.58 9.72 -0.18
C LEU A 139 1.10 9.57 -1.62
N THR A 140 0.18 9.54 -2.59
CA THR A 140 0.49 9.64 -4.02
C THR A 140 -0.53 10.51 -4.75
N ALA A 141 -0.44 10.61 -6.09
CA ALA A 141 -1.39 11.38 -6.91
C ALA A 141 -1.84 10.58 -8.12
N VAL A 142 -3.15 10.60 -8.41
CA VAL A 142 -3.77 9.91 -9.54
C VAL A 142 -4.78 10.82 -10.23
N GLY A 143 -4.59 11.08 -11.52
CA GLY A 143 -5.43 11.98 -12.27
C GLY A 143 -5.51 13.35 -11.61
N PRO A 144 -6.71 13.88 -11.27
CA PRO A 144 -6.86 15.19 -10.62
C PRO A 144 -6.82 15.13 -9.08
N HIS A 145 -6.51 14.00 -8.47
CA HIS A 145 -6.61 13.79 -7.02
C HIS A 145 -5.28 13.40 -6.38
N LEU A 146 -5.12 13.78 -5.11
CA LEU A 146 -4.21 13.11 -4.19
C LEU A 146 -4.87 11.83 -3.68
N ILE A 147 -4.08 10.82 -3.34
CA ILE A 147 -4.55 9.61 -2.65
C ILE A 147 -3.71 9.42 -1.42
N ASN A 148 -4.35 9.27 -0.25
CA ASN A 148 -3.65 8.88 0.96
C ASN A 148 -4.18 7.59 1.57
N SER A 149 -3.32 6.93 2.34
CA SER A 149 -3.61 5.86 3.28
C SER A 149 -3.57 6.38 4.71
N ASN A 150 -4.09 5.61 5.67
CA ASN A 150 -4.09 5.92 7.09
C ASN A 150 -4.07 4.67 7.99
N GLY A 151 -3.50 3.56 7.49
CA GLY A 151 -3.46 2.28 8.19
C GLY A 151 -4.76 1.48 8.16
N SER A 152 -5.85 2.02 7.62
CA SER A 152 -7.06 1.23 7.37
C SER A 152 -6.95 0.40 6.09
N SER A 153 -8.00 -0.33 5.74
CA SER A 153 -8.13 -1.05 4.47
C SER A 153 -8.76 -0.19 3.36
N SER A 154 -8.57 1.13 3.41
CA SER A 154 -9.14 2.05 2.42
C SER A 154 -8.12 3.07 1.95
N LEU A 155 -8.26 3.48 0.70
CA LEU A 155 -7.55 4.61 0.10
C LEU A 155 -8.51 5.78 -0.03
N PHE A 156 -8.02 6.98 0.33
CA PHE A 156 -8.81 8.22 0.36
C PHE A 156 -8.34 9.15 -0.76
N TYR A 157 -9.21 9.35 -1.74
CA TYR A 157 -8.99 10.32 -2.80
C TYR A 157 -9.35 11.71 -2.29
N ARG A 158 -8.46 12.66 -2.46
CA ARG A 158 -8.58 14.00 -1.92
C ARG A 158 -8.46 15.05 -3.02
N ASP A 159 -9.18 16.14 -2.82
CA ASP A 159 -9.02 17.35 -3.63
C ASP A 159 -7.65 17.99 -3.35
N PRO A 160 -6.83 18.30 -4.37
CA PRO A 160 -5.46 18.80 -4.17
C PRO A 160 -5.39 20.25 -3.65
N ASP A 161 -6.50 21.03 -3.72
CA ASP A 161 -6.53 22.41 -3.26
C ASP A 161 -7.14 22.56 -1.86
N THR A 162 -8.01 21.65 -1.43
CA THR A 162 -8.66 21.71 -0.12
C THR A 162 -8.28 20.57 0.82
N PHE A 163 -7.72 19.47 0.27
CA PHE A 163 -7.43 18.21 0.94
C PHE A 163 -8.68 17.48 1.48
N GLU A 164 -9.88 17.90 1.11
CA GLU A 164 -11.13 17.22 1.44
C GLU A 164 -11.23 15.86 0.74
N ILE A 165 -11.83 14.87 1.42
CA ILE A 165 -12.07 13.55 0.84
C ILE A 165 -13.19 13.64 -0.20
N VAL A 166 -12.90 13.30 -1.44
CA VAL A 166 -13.88 13.25 -2.54
C VAL A 166 -14.37 11.84 -2.84
N LYS A 167 -13.56 10.82 -2.50
CA LYS A 167 -13.89 9.41 -2.72
C LYS A 167 -13.12 8.53 -1.75
N THR A 168 -13.73 7.47 -1.26
CA THR A 168 -13.07 6.40 -0.48
C THR A 168 -13.17 5.09 -1.25
N VAL A 169 -12.07 4.38 -1.37
CA VAL A 169 -11.96 3.10 -2.07
C VAL A 169 -11.48 2.03 -1.10
N PRO A 170 -12.33 1.06 -0.74
CA PRO A 170 -11.89 -0.08 0.05
C PRO A 170 -10.99 -0.99 -0.80
N VAL A 171 -9.94 -1.52 -0.18
CA VAL A 171 -9.01 -2.47 -0.79
C VAL A 171 -9.21 -3.83 -0.15
N ALA A 172 -9.44 -4.83 -1.00
CA ALA A 172 -9.58 -6.22 -0.60
C ALA A 172 -8.75 -7.13 -1.51
N TYR A 173 -8.21 -8.19 -0.94
CA TYR A 173 -7.50 -9.23 -1.66
C TYR A 173 -7.99 -10.59 -1.19
N ASP A 174 -8.31 -11.49 -2.12
CA ASP A 174 -8.89 -12.81 -1.83
C ASP A 174 -10.20 -12.73 -1.01
N GLY A 175 -10.99 -11.68 -1.24
CA GLY A 175 -12.26 -11.44 -0.55
C GLY A 175 -12.13 -10.82 0.84
N GLU A 176 -10.92 -10.65 1.36
CA GLU A 176 -10.67 -10.08 2.69
C GLU A 176 -10.12 -8.64 2.58
N PRO A 177 -10.55 -7.72 3.47
CA PRO A 177 -9.95 -6.38 3.54
C PRO A 177 -8.45 -6.46 3.80
N VAL A 178 -7.66 -5.61 3.12
CA VAL A 178 -6.22 -5.48 3.36
C VAL A 178 -5.97 -4.37 4.38
N PRO A 179 -5.68 -4.68 5.65
CA PRO A 179 -5.39 -3.67 6.66
C PRO A 179 -3.98 -3.11 6.53
N ASP A 180 -3.70 -2.08 7.30
CA ASP A 180 -2.37 -1.49 7.45
C ASP A 180 -1.78 -1.00 6.12
N LEU A 181 -2.63 -0.48 5.22
CA LEU A 181 -2.18 0.16 3.99
C LEU A 181 -1.33 1.39 4.33
N ASN A 182 -0.12 1.43 3.81
CA ASN A 182 0.86 2.46 4.14
C ASN A 182 1.35 3.20 2.89
N GLU A 183 2.63 3.27 2.66
CA GLU A 183 3.24 4.09 1.63
C GLU A 183 2.74 3.72 0.22
N LEU A 184 2.58 4.73 -0.63
CA LEU A 184 1.86 4.67 -1.89
C LEU A 184 2.69 5.22 -3.05
N GLU A 185 2.58 4.59 -4.23
CA GLU A 185 3.11 5.11 -5.48
C GLU A 185 2.13 4.88 -6.64
N PHE A 186 2.20 5.72 -7.67
CA PHE A 186 1.44 5.57 -8.90
C PHE A 186 2.35 5.56 -10.13
N ASP A 187 2.33 4.45 -10.87
CA ASP A 187 3.18 4.25 -12.06
C ASP A 187 2.57 4.76 -13.38
N GLY A 188 1.45 5.48 -13.29
CA GLY A 188 0.68 5.95 -14.45
C GLY A 188 -0.47 5.02 -14.84
N LYS A 189 -0.58 3.84 -14.22
CA LYS A 189 -1.63 2.86 -14.48
C LYS A 189 -2.18 2.20 -13.22
N TYR A 190 -1.31 1.92 -12.26
CA TYR A 190 -1.63 1.21 -11.03
C TYR A 190 -1.20 2.01 -9.81
N VAL A 191 -2.00 1.93 -8.76
CA VAL A 191 -1.61 2.34 -7.41
C VAL A 191 -0.93 1.16 -6.75
N TRP A 192 0.30 1.39 -6.27
CA TRP A 192 1.10 0.45 -5.50
C TRP A 192 1.05 0.85 -4.04
N VAL A 193 0.90 -0.11 -3.14
CA VAL A 193 0.78 0.17 -1.71
C VAL A 193 1.49 -0.89 -0.88
N HIS A 194 2.33 -0.46 0.05
CA HIS A 194 2.90 -1.32 1.08
C HIS A 194 1.85 -1.65 2.14
N GLN A 195 1.84 -2.91 2.59
CA GLN A 195 1.18 -3.29 3.83
C GLN A 195 2.19 -3.24 4.97
N TRP A 196 1.98 -2.35 5.93
CA TRP A 196 2.92 -2.12 7.02
C TRP A 196 3.26 -3.39 7.81
N ARG A 197 4.53 -3.52 8.18
CA ARG A 197 5.10 -4.67 8.91
C ARG A 197 5.03 -6.01 8.16
N THR A 198 4.77 -6.00 6.87
CA THR A 198 4.80 -7.18 6.03
C THR A 198 5.71 -6.97 4.81
N PRO A 199 6.17 -8.02 4.13
CA PRO A 199 6.85 -7.87 2.85
C PRO A 199 5.88 -7.64 1.69
N SER A 200 4.58 -7.47 1.94
CA SER A 200 3.56 -7.42 0.89
C SER A 200 3.45 -6.04 0.28
N VAL A 201 3.40 -6.01 -1.05
CA VAL A 201 3.03 -4.86 -1.87
C VAL A 201 1.82 -5.25 -2.69
N TYR A 202 0.81 -4.39 -2.72
CA TYR A 202 -0.38 -4.59 -3.54
C TYR A 202 -0.38 -3.63 -4.70
N ARG A 203 -0.66 -4.16 -5.90
CA ARG A 203 -0.94 -3.38 -7.09
C ARG A 203 -2.45 -3.33 -7.28
N ILE A 204 -3.00 -2.14 -7.39
CA ILE A 204 -4.43 -1.87 -7.55
C ILE A 204 -4.63 -1.15 -8.87
N ALA A 205 -5.48 -1.69 -9.77
CA ALA A 205 -5.76 -1.00 -11.02
C ALA A 205 -6.60 0.26 -10.76
N GLU A 206 -6.14 1.40 -11.29
CA GLU A 206 -6.86 2.67 -11.13
C GLU A 206 -8.26 2.61 -11.77
N SER A 207 -8.36 1.97 -12.94
CA SER A 207 -9.61 1.82 -13.69
C SER A 207 -10.59 0.81 -13.09
N ASP A 208 -10.10 -0.14 -12.28
CA ASP A 208 -10.90 -1.15 -11.59
C ASP A 208 -10.26 -1.51 -10.24
N PRO A 209 -10.64 -0.85 -9.14
CA PRO A 209 -10.07 -1.11 -7.82
C PRO A 209 -10.31 -2.52 -7.27
N SER A 210 -11.12 -3.36 -7.95
CA SER A 210 -11.25 -4.77 -7.62
C SER A 210 -10.16 -5.65 -8.25
N ASP A 211 -9.44 -5.15 -9.26
CA ASP A 211 -8.24 -5.80 -9.82
C ASP A 211 -7.03 -5.52 -8.92
N VAL A 212 -6.84 -6.41 -7.94
CA VAL A 212 -5.76 -6.34 -6.97
C VAL A 212 -4.84 -7.53 -7.14
N VAL A 213 -3.53 -7.26 -7.23
CA VAL A 213 -2.48 -8.30 -7.28
C VAL A 213 -1.52 -8.08 -6.13
N ARG A 214 -1.21 -9.15 -5.40
CA ARG A 214 -0.26 -9.14 -4.29
C ARG A 214 1.12 -9.58 -4.77
N TYR A 215 2.14 -8.89 -4.31
CA TYR A 215 3.55 -9.21 -4.48
C TYR A 215 4.20 -9.39 -3.11
N GLU A 216 5.12 -10.33 -3.00
CA GLU A 216 5.94 -10.52 -1.81
C GLU A 216 7.37 -10.09 -2.11
N LEU A 217 7.85 -9.07 -1.42
CA LEU A 217 9.24 -8.66 -1.51
C LEU A 217 10.16 -9.80 -1.01
N PRO A 218 11.24 -10.11 -1.73
CA PRO A 218 12.17 -11.14 -1.30
C PRO A 218 12.80 -10.83 0.06
N PRO A 219 13.15 -11.86 0.87
CA PRO A 219 13.64 -11.66 2.24
C PRO A 219 14.90 -10.80 2.38
N GLN A 220 15.69 -10.64 1.31
CA GLN A 220 16.84 -9.74 1.32
C GLN A 220 16.46 -8.25 1.26
N VAL A 221 15.22 -7.94 0.82
CA VAL A 221 14.73 -6.56 0.81
C VAL A 221 14.37 -6.17 2.23
N CYS A 222 15.15 -5.27 2.82
CA CYS A 222 14.94 -4.76 4.17
C CYS A 222 14.91 -5.85 5.28
N PRO A 223 15.95 -6.69 5.43
CA PRO A 223 15.90 -7.86 6.32
C PRO A 223 15.80 -7.52 7.82
N GLU A 224 16.31 -6.35 8.23
CA GLU A 224 16.33 -5.88 9.63
C GLU A 224 15.28 -4.79 9.93
N GLY A 225 14.47 -4.42 8.92
CA GLY A 225 13.53 -3.32 9.02
C GLY A 225 12.13 -3.68 8.52
N TYR A 226 11.39 -2.63 8.16
CA TYR A 226 10.05 -2.76 7.58
C TYR A 226 10.01 -2.05 6.23
N PRO A 227 9.74 -2.76 5.11
CA PRO A 227 9.53 -2.11 3.82
C PRO A 227 8.41 -1.08 3.93
N ASN A 228 8.68 0.16 3.47
CA ASN A 228 7.70 1.25 3.55
C ASN A 228 7.91 2.37 2.53
N GLY A 229 8.96 2.37 1.74
CA GLY A 229 9.20 3.34 0.67
C GLY A 229 9.10 2.67 -0.69
N ILE A 230 8.30 3.20 -1.62
CA ILE A 230 8.21 2.72 -3.00
C ILE A 230 8.12 3.91 -3.95
N ALA A 231 9.02 4.00 -4.94
CA ALA A 231 9.04 5.07 -5.92
C ALA A 231 9.19 4.52 -7.34
N TRP A 232 8.35 4.94 -8.26
CA TRP A 232 8.42 4.60 -9.66
C TRP A 232 9.39 5.50 -10.42
N ASP A 233 10.33 4.89 -11.14
CA ASP A 233 11.19 5.57 -12.10
C ASP A 233 10.80 5.19 -13.53
N GLY A 234 10.01 6.04 -14.16
CA GLY A 234 9.53 5.83 -15.52
C GLY A 234 10.62 5.97 -16.60
N GLU A 235 11.78 6.57 -16.28
CA GLU A 235 12.93 6.62 -17.22
C GLU A 235 13.69 5.30 -17.22
N LEU A 236 13.82 4.66 -16.05
CA LEU A 236 14.57 3.40 -15.89
C LEU A 236 13.65 2.18 -15.97
N ASP A 237 12.33 2.36 -15.98
CA ASP A 237 11.32 1.28 -15.98
C ASP A 237 11.53 0.30 -14.81
N LEU A 238 11.63 0.86 -13.59
CA LEU A 238 11.81 0.11 -12.35
C LEU A 238 11.26 0.86 -11.15
N PHE A 239 11.15 0.16 -10.03
CA PHE A 239 10.84 0.74 -8.74
C PHE A 239 12.07 0.77 -7.83
N PHE A 240 12.17 1.83 -7.04
CA PHE A 240 13.02 1.87 -5.86
C PHE A 240 12.17 1.48 -4.64
N VAL A 241 12.68 0.55 -3.83
CA VAL A 241 12.02 0.07 -2.62
C VAL A 241 12.99 0.14 -1.45
N THR A 242 12.56 0.73 -0.36
CA THR A 242 13.30 0.81 0.92
C THR A 242 12.32 0.76 2.10
N GLY A 243 12.65 1.33 3.24
CA GLY A 243 11.73 1.44 4.37
C GLY A 243 12.40 1.80 5.68
N GLN A 244 11.67 1.62 6.75
CA GLN A 244 12.13 1.93 8.11
C GLN A 244 13.29 1.02 8.50
N LYS A 245 14.46 1.60 8.81
CA LYS A 245 15.72 0.92 9.18
C LYS A 245 16.28 -0.01 8.10
N CYS A 246 15.90 0.17 6.83
CA CYS A 246 16.49 -0.56 5.73
C CYS A 246 17.87 0.02 5.39
N GLU A 247 18.92 -0.80 5.33
CA GLU A 247 20.29 -0.38 5.01
C GLU A 247 20.54 -0.19 3.51
N SER A 248 19.53 -0.49 2.68
CA SER A 248 19.62 -0.41 1.23
C SER A 248 18.32 0.10 0.61
N ILE A 249 18.47 0.79 -0.51
CA ILE A 249 17.38 1.07 -1.45
C ILE A 249 17.52 0.08 -2.58
N TRP A 250 16.49 -0.74 -2.80
CA TRP A 250 16.48 -1.82 -3.77
C TRP A 250 15.86 -1.37 -5.08
N LYS A 251 16.48 -1.75 -6.19
CA LYS A 251 15.94 -1.59 -7.55
C LYS A 251 15.19 -2.87 -7.91
N VAL A 252 13.89 -2.78 -8.18
CA VAL A 252 13.04 -3.96 -8.44
C VAL A 252 12.12 -3.75 -9.64
N ARG A 253 11.68 -4.84 -10.26
CA ARG A 253 10.54 -4.89 -11.18
C ARG A 253 9.48 -5.83 -10.65
N PHE A 254 8.24 -5.45 -10.84
CA PHE A 254 7.07 -6.27 -10.56
C PHE A 254 6.50 -6.82 -11.88
N HIS A 255 6.27 -8.16 -11.96
CA HIS A 255 5.79 -8.87 -13.13
C HIS A 255 4.45 -9.57 -12.93
#